data_22679d5f418707a65e53ae11d56c1d6c
#
_entry.id   22679d5f418707a65e53ae11d56c1d6c
#
_cell.length_a   1.000
_cell.length_b   1.000
_cell.length_c   1.000
_cell.angle_alpha   90.00
_cell.angle_beta   90.00
_cell.angle_gamma   90.00
#
_symmetry.space_group_name_H-M   'P 1'
#
loop_
_entity.id
_entity.type
_entity.pdbx_description
1 polymer ?
#
loop_
_entity_poly.entity_id
_entity_poly.type
_entity_poly.pdbx_seq_one_letter_code
_entity_poly.pdbx_strand_id
1 'polypeptide(L)'
;RSPFRSDELGAVVYGIWDYIKNSGKYAADNLTLEWVGSTVGKRESRRFMGPYVLKEKDVEDQTEFPDRVAFGGWSIDIHPAAGMYTQAAGTEDAVPDGVYNIPYRCLYSRNIKNLFLAGRDISVSHVALGTTRVMATCATLGQAVGTAAAYCAQHDLLPNTLYEQAFKDYQQVLLKQDGPIMGLRNQDPLDRAKLATITASHTLSELNTNTPDATNYPLDQDVAFLFPVDPKVHGFDLRLKATAKSQLTIEAYTTGKPQNYIPAALIESFSLPVTPADQ
;
A
#
# COMPACT_ATOMS: atom_id res chain seq x y z
N ARG A 1 -14.90 -2.40 24.16
CA ARG A 1 -13.97 -3.12 25.06
C ARG A 1 -13.37 -4.24 24.23
N SER A 2 -12.03 -4.40 24.22
CA SER A 2 -11.42 -5.59 23.62
C SER A 2 -12.03 -6.82 24.30
N PRO A 3 -12.49 -7.83 23.56
CA PRO A 3 -13.02 -9.06 24.15
C PRO A 3 -11.94 -9.87 24.87
N PHE A 4 -10.66 -9.57 24.61
CA PHE A 4 -9.55 -10.29 25.21
C PHE A 4 -9.01 -9.57 26.45
N ARG A 5 -8.92 -10.30 27.52
CA ARG A 5 -8.24 -9.86 28.74
C ARG A 5 -6.72 -10.03 28.55
N SER A 6 -5.92 -9.21 29.24
CA SER A 6 -4.47 -9.30 29.14
C SER A 6 -3.91 -10.65 29.62
N ASP A 7 -4.60 -11.30 30.54
CA ASP A 7 -4.31 -12.64 31.05
C ASP A 7 -4.52 -13.73 29.98
N GLU A 8 -5.59 -13.63 29.15
CA GLU A 8 -5.82 -14.54 28.03
C GLU A 8 -4.73 -14.41 26.95
N LEU A 9 -4.34 -13.19 26.61
CA LEU A 9 -3.26 -12.96 25.67
C LEU A 9 -1.91 -13.41 26.22
N GLY A 10 -1.68 -13.25 27.51
CA GLY A 10 -0.51 -13.81 28.19
C GLY A 10 -0.46 -15.33 28.07
N ALA A 11 -1.59 -16.01 28.33
CA ALA A 11 -1.69 -17.46 28.17
C ALA A 11 -1.38 -17.93 26.74
N VAL A 12 -1.82 -17.18 25.72
CA VAL A 12 -1.48 -17.46 24.31
C VAL A 12 0.02 -17.35 24.06
N VAL A 13 0.66 -16.29 24.53
CA VAL A 13 2.11 -16.07 24.36
C VAL A 13 2.90 -17.21 25.00
N TYR A 14 2.56 -17.58 26.24
CA TYR A 14 3.23 -18.69 26.93
C TYR A 14 2.94 -20.04 26.30
N GLY A 15 1.73 -20.27 25.79
CA GLY A 15 1.38 -21.49 25.06
C GLY A 15 2.16 -21.64 23.74
N ILE A 16 2.31 -20.56 22.98
CA ILE A 16 3.15 -20.54 21.79
C ILE A 16 4.62 -20.79 22.15
N TRP A 17 5.11 -20.16 23.23
CA TRP A 17 6.48 -20.37 23.69
C TRP A 17 6.72 -21.81 24.13
N ASP A 18 5.80 -22.40 24.89
CA ASP A 18 5.86 -23.80 25.29
C ASP A 18 5.93 -24.72 24.08
N TYR A 19 5.10 -24.48 23.08
CA TYR A 19 5.13 -25.23 21.84
C TYR A 19 6.47 -25.11 21.10
N ILE A 20 7.02 -23.90 20.99
CA ILE A 20 8.33 -23.69 20.36
C ILE A 20 9.44 -24.40 21.15
N LYS A 21 9.43 -24.27 22.48
CA LYS A 21 10.50 -24.75 23.35
C LYS A 21 10.47 -26.28 23.52
N ASN A 22 9.29 -26.85 23.67
CA ASN A 22 9.13 -28.22 24.19
C ASN A 22 8.54 -29.21 23.19
N SER A 23 8.08 -28.80 22.00
CA SER A 23 7.49 -29.70 21.00
C SER A 23 8.50 -30.59 20.27
N GLY A 24 9.78 -30.30 20.35
CA GLY A 24 10.83 -30.97 19.57
C GLY A 24 10.83 -30.63 18.06
N LYS A 25 9.96 -29.72 17.61
CA LYS A 25 9.87 -29.31 16.19
C LYS A 25 10.83 -28.20 15.82
N TYR A 26 11.41 -27.53 16.79
CA TYR A 26 12.29 -26.38 16.60
C TYR A 26 13.60 -26.59 17.35
N ALA A 27 14.71 -26.11 16.79
CA ALA A 27 16.02 -26.10 17.48
C ALA A 27 16.06 -24.98 18.54
N ALA A 28 15.30 -25.17 19.62
CA ALA A 28 15.06 -24.17 20.65
C ALA A 28 15.81 -24.42 21.98
N ASP A 29 16.73 -25.38 22.05
CA ASP A 29 17.40 -25.76 23.29
C ASP A 29 18.17 -24.58 23.92
N ASN A 30 18.81 -23.76 23.12
CA ASN A 30 19.58 -22.59 23.52
C ASN A 30 18.77 -21.30 23.58
N LEU A 31 17.46 -21.34 23.34
CA LEU A 31 16.58 -20.20 23.41
C LEU A 31 15.94 -20.08 24.79
N THR A 32 15.78 -18.86 25.28
CA THR A 32 15.00 -18.52 26.47
C THR A 32 14.08 -17.35 26.20
N LEU A 33 12.93 -17.32 26.88
CA LEU A 33 12.02 -16.19 26.84
C LEU A 33 12.56 -15.10 27.77
N GLU A 34 13.12 -14.05 27.18
CA GLU A 34 13.74 -12.96 27.94
C GLU A 34 12.70 -12.00 28.49
N TRP A 35 11.72 -11.65 27.68
CA TRP A 35 10.75 -10.62 28.03
C TRP A 35 9.42 -10.79 27.29
N VAL A 36 8.33 -10.47 27.96
CA VAL A 36 6.99 -10.37 27.39
C VAL A 36 6.42 -9.00 27.75
N GLY A 37 5.84 -8.31 26.78
CA GLY A 37 5.23 -7.01 27.00
C GLY A 37 4.11 -7.06 28.03
N SER A 38 4.18 -6.20 29.04
CA SER A 38 3.17 -6.10 30.10
C SER A 38 1.87 -5.42 29.64
N THR A 39 1.93 -4.69 28.53
CA THR A 39 0.80 -3.95 27.99
C THR A 39 0.41 -4.47 26.62
N VAL A 40 -0.88 -4.77 26.47
CA VAL A 40 -1.42 -5.24 25.19
C VAL A 40 -1.44 -4.12 24.18
N GLY A 41 -0.91 -4.36 22.98
CA GLY A 41 -0.97 -3.44 21.87
C GLY A 41 -2.38 -3.34 21.27
N LYS A 42 -3.01 -2.19 21.36
CA LYS A 42 -4.28 -1.91 20.69
C LYS A 42 -4.00 -1.29 19.32
N ARG A 43 -4.25 -2.03 18.27
CA ARG A 43 -3.99 -1.58 16.89
C ARG A 43 -5.11 -0.67 16.39
N GLU A 44 -6.37 -1.03 16.60
CA GLU A 44 -7.55 -0.21 16.32
C GLU A 44 -8.23 0.17 17.63
N SER A 45 -8.49 1.46 17.82
CA SER A 45 -9.15 1.98 19.02
C SER A 45 -10.19 3.01 18.63
N ARG A 46 -9.81 4.29 18.55
CA ARG A 46 -10.68 5.40 18.20
C ARG A 46 -10.25 5.96 16.86
N ARG A 47 -11.23 6.21 16.00
CA ARG A 47 -11.11 7.03 14.81
C ARG A 47 -11.85 8.32 15.07
N PHE A 48 -11.22 9.45 14.78
CA PHE A 48 -11.86 10.75 14.95
C PHE A 48 -12.70 11.09 13.71
N MET A 49 -13.63 11.99 13.89
CA MET A 49 -14.51 12.42 12.81
C MET A 49 -13.98 13.71 12.20
N GLY A 50 -13.53 13.62 10.96
CA GLY A 50 -13.28 14.76 10.10
C GLY A 50 -14.53 15.24 9.36
N PRO A 51 -14.43 16.28 8.56
CA PRO A 51 -15.50 16.68 7.64
C PRO A 51 -15.84 15.62 6.59
N TYR A 52 -14.91 14.76 6.27
CA TYR A 52 -15.10 13.60 5.40
C TYR A 52 -14.68 12.32 6.11
N VAL A 53 -15.35 11.21 5.79
CA VAL A 53 -14.99 9.87 6.26
C VAL A 53 -14.62 9.05 5.04
N LEU A 54 -13.35 8.69 4.90
CA LEU A 54 -12.88 7.81 3.83
C LEU A 54 -13.52 6.43 3.96
N LYS A 55 -14.09 5.92 2.89
CA LYS A 55 -14.80 4.65 2.84
C LYS A 55 -14.07 3.65 1.96
N GLU A 56 -14.43 2.37 2.10
CA GLU A 56 -13.97 1.29 1.24
C GLU A 56 -14.12 1.64 -0.25
N LYS A 57 -15.30 2.05 -0.65
CA LYS A 57 -15.58 2.43 -2.03
C LYS A 57 -14.66 3.54 -2.58
N ASP A 58 -14.23 4.47 -1.76
CA ASP A 58 -13.27 5.52 -2.16
C ASP A 58 -11.90 4.92 -2.49
N VAL A 59 -11.51 3.84 -1.79
CA VAL A 59 -10.28 3.10 -2.01
C VAL A 59 -10.36 2.28 -3.29
N GLU A 60 -11.45 1.52 -3.46
CA GLU A 60 -11.71 0.66 -4.61
C GLU A 60 -11.84 1.46 -5.91
N ASP A 61 -12.67 2.52 -5.91
CA ASP A 61 -12.85 3.40 -7.06
C ASP A 61 -11.61 4.28 -7.33
N GLN A 62 -10.63 4.30 -6.41
CA GLN A 62 -9.49 5.21 -6.44
C GLN A 62 -9.94 6.66 -6.64
N THR A 63 -10.91 7.09 -5.83
CA THR A 63 -11.56 8.40 -5.94
C THR A 63 -10.53 9.52 -6.02
N GLU A 64 -10.64 10.35 -7.06
CA GLU A 64 -9.77 11.51 -7.24
C GLU A 64 -10.32 12.72 -6.47
N PHE A 65 -9.83 12.90 -5.24
CA PHE A 65 -10.22 14.03 -4.42
C PHE A 65 -9.48 15.31 -4.84
N PRO A 66 -10.14 16.46 -4.98
CA PRO A 66 -9.47 17.73 -5.22
C PRO A 66 -8.57 18.15 -4.05
N ASP A 67 -8.91 17.69 -2.85
CA ASP A 67 -8.18 17.94 -1.61
C ASP A 67 -7.28 16.76 -1.18
N ARG A 68 -6.80 15.96 -2.13
CA ARG A 68 -5.84 14.90 -1.87
C ARG A 68 -4.50 15.44 -1.40
N VAL A 69 -3.92 14.81 -0.39
CA VAL A 69 -2.63 15.21 0.23
C VAL A 69 -1.74 14.05 0.61
N ALA A 70 -2.27 12.84 0.54
CA ALA A 70 -1.55 11.61 0.83
C ALA A 70 -2.13 10.47 0.00
N PHE A 71 -1.50 9.33 0.05
CA PHE A 71 -1.92 8.13 -0.66
C PHE A 71 -1.63 6.86 0.15
N GLY A 72 -2.31 5.78 -0.21
CA GLY A 72 -2.06 4.43 0.26
C GLY A 72 -2.13 3.45 -0.91
N GLY A 73 -1.63 2.24 -0.73
CA GLY A 73 -1.60 1.21 -1.77
C GLY A 73 -1.53 -0.21 -1.19
N TRP A 74 -1.75 -0.36 0.11
CA TRP A 74 -1.83 -1.65 0.76
C TRP A 74 -3.20 -2.29 0.53
N SER A 75 -3.30 -3.63 0.61
CA SER A 75 -4.58 -4.32 0.62
C SER A 75 -5.48 -3.86 1.78
N ILE A 76 -6.78 -3.97 1.60
CA ILE A 76 -7.74 -3.83 2.69
C ILE A 76 -7.70 -5.12 3.49
N ASP A 77 -6.89 -5.13 4.54
CA ASP A 77 -6.63 -6.28 5.40
C ASP A 77 -7.57 -6.21 6.62
N ILE A 78 -8.57 -7.08 6.66
CA ILE A 78 -9.57 -7.18 7.72
C ILE A 78 -9.34 -8.44 8.53
N HIS A 79 -9.15 -8.29 9.83
CA HIS A 79 -9.05 -9.39 10.75
C HIS A 79 -10.43 -9.76 11.32
N PRO A 80 -10.76 -11.05 11.44
CA PRO A 80 -12.05 -11.49 11.94
C PRO A 80 -12.27 -11.07 13.41
N ALA A 81 -13.50 -10.69 13.73
CA ALA A 81 -13.86 -10.19 15.07
C ALA A 81 -13.63 -11.24 16.18
N ALA A 82 -13.72 -12.53 15.85
CA ALA A 82 -13.44 -13.62 16.78
C ALA A 82 -11.93 -13.80 17.07
N GLY A 83 -11.04 -13.12 16.31
CA GLY A 83 -9.59 -13.19 16.50
C GLY A 83 -9.08 -14.63 16.43
N MET A 84 -8.31 -15.03 17.43
CA MET A 84 -7.72 -16.37 17.51
C MET A 84 -8.74 -17.54 17.62
N TYR A 85 -9.98 -17.25 17.94
CA TYR A 85 -11.05 -18.26 18.02
C TYR A 85 -11.84 -18.41 16.71
N THR A 86 -11.44 -17.70 15.67
CA THR A 86 -12.08 -17.82 14.35
C THR A 86 -11.82 -19.20 13.76
N GLN A 87 -12.81 -19.74 13.05
CA GLN A 87 -12.67 -20.92 12.20
C GLN A 87 -12.41 -20.53 10.73
N ALA A 88 -12.55 -19.24 10.42
CA ALA A 88 -12.24 -18.68 9.11
C ALA A 88 -10.74 -18.40 8.98
N ALA A 89 -10.33 -17.93 7.81
CA ALA A 89 -8.97 -17.41 7.58
C ALA A 89 -8.65 -16.29 8.59
N GLY A 90 -7.37 -16.16 8.96
CA GLY A 90 -6.93 -15.16 9.93
C GLY A 90 -7.05 -13.72 9.43
N THR A 91 -7.23 -13.54 8.13
CA THR A 91 -7.42 -12.24 7.48
C THR A 91 -8.23 -12.43 6.19
N GLU A 92 -9.00 -11.42 5.84
CA GLU A 92 -9.66 -11.25 4.55
C GLU A 92 -9.02 -10.04 3.88
N ASP A 93 -8.41 -10.27 2.72
CA ASP A 93 -7.70 -9.24 1.97
C ASP A 93 -8.45 -8.89 0.69
N ALA A 94 -8.78 -7.61 0.50
CA ALA A 94 -9.21 -7.06 -0.77
C ALA A 94 -8.09 -6.15 -1.31
N VAL A 95 -7.57 -6.51 -2.48
CA VAL A 95 -6.47 -5.75 -3.10
C VAL A 95 -7.06 -4.69 -4.02
N PRO A 96 -6.80 -3.40 -3.80
CA PRO A 96 -7.20 -2.36 -4.73
C PRO A 96 -6.38 -2.47 -6.02
N ASP A 97 -6.91 -1.97 -7.13
CA ASP A 97 -6.27 -2.00 -8.44
C ASP A 97 -4.88 -1.34 -8.46
N GLY A 98 -4.66 -0.44 -7.53
CA GLY A 98 -3.41 0.29 -7.37
C GLY A 98 -3.46 1.23 -6.18
N VAL A 99 -2.75 2.35 -6.31
CA VAL A 99 -2.66 3.36 -5.27
C VAL A 99 -3.89 4.27 -5.26
N TYR A 100 -4.41 4.58 -4.07
CA TYR A 100 -5.57 5.45 -3.85
C TYR A 100 -5.20 6.73 -3.09
N ASN A 101 -6.02 7.77 -3.23
CA ASN A 101 -5.80 9.07 -2.61
C ASN A 101 -6.48 9.19 -1.23
N ILE A 102 -5.88 9.98 -0.34
CA ILE A 102 -6.44 10.33 0.96
C ILE A 102 -6.66 11.84 1.00
N PRO A 103 -7.93 12.29 1.20
CA PRO A 103 -8.27 13.70 1.21
C PRO A 103 -7.92 14.37 2.54
N TYR A 104 -7.55 15.65 2.47
CA TYR A 104 -7.23 16.48 3.63
C TYR A 104 -8.34 16.55 4.66
N ARG A 105 -9.61 16.54 4.23
CA ARG A 105 -10.79 16.56 5.10
C ARG A 105 -10.92 15.34 6.03
N CYS A 106 -10.11 14.30 5.83
CA CYS A 106 -9.98 13.19 6.76
C CYS A 106 -8.96 13.47 7.87
N LEU A 107 -8.16 14.54 7.77
CA LEU A 107 -6.97 14.78 8.57
C LEU A 107 -7.12 15.92 9.58
N TYR A 108 -8.33 16.44 9.78
CA TYR A 108 -8.62 17.40 10.83
C TYR A 108 -10.00 17.18 11.43
N SER A 109 -10.18 17.62 12.68
CA SER A 109 -11.42 17.42 13.43
C SER A 109 -12.54 18.33 12.91
N ARG A 110 -13.75 17.77 12.75
CA ARG A 110 -14.94 18.54 12.36
C ARG A 110 -15.50 19.43 13.47
N ASN A 111 -15.16 19.15 14.74
CA ASN A 111 -15.75 19.84 15.89
C ASN A 111 -14.73 20.53 16.81
N ILE A 112 -13.44 20.22 16.66
CA ILE A 112 -12.35 20.90 17.36
C ILE A 112 -11.56 21.70 16.35
N LYS A 113 -11.61 23.03 16.44
CA LYS A 113 -11.18 23.95 15.39
C LYS A 113 -9.68 23.87 15.05
N ASN A 114 -8.83 23.54 16.04
CA ASN A 114 -7.38 23.53 15.93
C ASN A 114 -6.75 22.15 16.12
N LEU A 115 -7.47 21.07 15.80
CA LEU A 115 -7.00 19.70 15.96
C LEU A 115 -6.80 19.03 14.60
N PHE A 116 -5.59 18.65 14.31
CA PHE A 116 -5.23 17.78 13.21
C PHE A 116 -5.21 16.31 13.65
N LEU A 117 -5.34 15.40 12.70
CA LEU A 117 -5.37 13.95 12.85
C LEU A 117 -4.36 13.33 11.91
N ALA A 118 -3.49 12.45 12.40
CA ALA A 118 -2.51 11.75 11.57
C ALA A 118 -2.27 10.34 12.10
N GLY A 119 -2.17 9.38 11.20
CA GLY A 119 -1.95 7.98 11.57
C GLY A 119 -3.25 7.16 11.59
N ARG A 120 -3.38 6.24 12.54
CA ARG A 120 -4.50 5.28 12.60
C ARG A 120 -5.81 5.84 13.15
N ASP A 121 -5.82 7.07 13.55
CA ASP A 121 -6.95 7.76 14.18
C ASP A 121 -7.68 8.74 13.25
N ILE A 122 -7.25 8.84 11.99
CA ILE A 122 -7.87 9.71 10.99
C ILE A 122 -9.34 9.32 10.73
N SER A 123 -10.05 10.18 10.03
CA SER A 123 -11.48 10.00 9.73
C SER A 123 -11.69 8.99 8.61
N VAL A 124 -11.79 7.72 8.98
CA VAL A 124 -11.99 6.60 8.04
C VAL A 124 -13.04 5.60 8.58
N SER A 125 -13.66 4.83 7.69
CA SER A 125 -14.46 3.67 8.04
C SER A 125 -13.59 2.54 8.61
N HIS A 126 -14.20 1.52 9.23
CA HIS A 126 -13.48 0.35 9.72
C HIS A 126 -12.75 -0.38 8.58
N VAL A 127 -13.42 -0.56 7.45
CA VAL A 127 -12.87 -1.26 6.30
C VAL A 127 -11.73 -0.47 5.68
N ALA A 128 -11.90 0.82 5.40
CA ALA A 128 -10.82 1.66 4.87
C ALA A 128 -9.62 1.79 5.84
N LEU A 129 -9.82 1.63 7.15
CA LEU A 129 -8.71 1.54 8.10
C LEU A 129 -7.81 0.33 7.82
N GLY A 130 -8.37 -0.77 7.32
CA GLY A 130 -7.61 -1.98 6.97
C GLY A 130 -6.39 -1.70 6.11
N THR A 131 -6.49 -0.73 5.21
CA THR A 131 -5.40 -0.31 4.33
C THR A 131 -4.66 0.95 4.80
N THR A 132 -5.35 1.95 5.39
CA THR A 132 -4.73 3.23 5.76
C THR A 132 -3.84 3.15 7.01
N ARG A 133 -3.92 2.07 7.79
CA ARG A 133 -3.21 1.89 9.06
C ARG A 133 -1.76 1.49 8.95
N VAL A 134 -1.26 1.16 7.76
CA VAL A 134 0.13 0.73 7.58
C VAL A 134 1.12 1.89 7.76
N MET A 135 2.34 1.56 8.22
CA MET A 135 3.31 2.56 8.66
C MET A 135 3.68 3.57 7.57
N ALA A 136 3.90 3.13 6.33
CA ALA A 136 4.26 4.02 5.24
C ALA A 136 3.13 5.02 4.93
N THR A 137 1.88 4.56 4.86
CA THR A 137 0.72 5.46 4.70
C THR A 137 0.61 6.43 5.88
N CYS A 138 0.77 5.95 7.12
CA CYS A 138 0.76 6.82 8.30
C CYS A 138 1.88 7.87 8.27
N ALA A 139 3.05 7.54 7.69
CA ALA A 139 4.15 8.50 7.53
C ALA A 139 3.79 9.63 6.55
N THR A 140 3.19 9.30 5.40
CA THR A 140 2.71 10.32 4.44
C THR A 140 1.62 11.20 5.04
N LEU A 141 0.72 10.63 5.86
CA LEU A 141 -0.28 11.41 6.61
C LEU A 141 0.38 12.36 7.60
N GLY A 142 1.42 11.90 8.32
CA GLY A 142 2.18 12.72 9.26
C GLY A 142 2.88 13.89 8.58
N GLN A 143 3.49 13.67 7.43
CA GLN A 143 4.11 14.72 6.62
C GLN A 143 3.07 15.74 6.14
N ALA A 144 1.96 15.28 5.59
CA ALA A 144 0.89 16.17 5.14
C ALA A 144 0.35 17.04 6.28
N VAL A 145 0.04 16.43 7.43
CA VAL A 145 -0.47 17.14 8.62
C VAL A 145 0.57 18.09 9.22
N GLY A 146 1.83 17.65 9.33
CA GLY A 146 2.91 18.49 9.85
C GLY A 146 3.12 19.75 8.99
N THR A 147 3.13 19.58 7.67
CA THR A 147 3.22 20.70 6.71
C THR A 147 2.00 21.62 6.81
N ALA A 148 0.78 21.04 6.92
CA ALA A 148 -0.45 21.82 7.09
C ALA A 148 -0.45 22.62 8.40
N ALA A 149 -0.01 22.03 9.49
CA ALA A 149 0.08 22.69 10.79
C ALA A 149 1.07 23.87 10.77
N ALA A 150 2.24 23.65 10.15
CA ALA A 150 3.23 24.72 9.97
C ALA A 150 2.68 25.84 9.08
N TYR A 151 2.01 25.50 7.99
CA TYR A 151 1.38 26.47 7.09
C TYR A 151 0.29 27.27 7.83
N CYS A 152 -0.56 26.63 8.59
CA CYS A 152 -1.58 27.28 9.40
C CYS A 152 -0.97 28.27 10.42
N ALA A 153 0.10 27.85 11.10
CA ALA A 153 0.78 28.70 12.08
C ALA A 153 1.44 29.93 11.44
N GLN A 154 2.02 29.77 10.24
CA GLN A 154 2.67 30.88 9.51
C GLN A 154 1.68 31.93 8.95
N HIS A 155 0.47 31.47 8.64
CA HIS A 155 -0.54 32.31 7.98
C HIS A 155 -1.73 32.66 8.88
N ASP A 156 -1.67 32.32 10.17
CA ASP A 156 -2.74 32.50 11.15
C ASP A 156 -4.08 31.91 10.69
N LEU A 157 -4.01 30.69 10.19
CA LEU A 157 -5.15 29.94 9.68
C LEU A 157 -5.54 28.78 10.63
N LEU A 158 -6.81 28.42 10.62
CA LEU A 158 -7.29 27.17 11.18
C LEU A 158 -7.34 26.07 10.11
N PRO A 159 -7.33 24.78 10.48
CA PRO A 159 -7.39 23.67 9.53
C PRO A 159 -8.51 23.78 8.49
N ASN A 160 -9.70 24.17 8.90
CA ASN A 160 -10.82 24.37 7.99
C ASN A 160 -10.62 25.58 7.07
N THR A 161 -10.09 26.67 7.61
CA THR A 161 -9.80 27.90 6.83
C THR A 161 -8.71 27.65 5.79
N LEU A 162 -7.69 26.85 6.11
CA LEU A 162 -6.70 26.39 5.14
C LEU A 162 -7.37 25.68 3.96
N TYR A 163 -8.28 24.77 4.22
CA TYR A 163 -9.02 24.06 3.17
C TYR A 163 -9.82 25.00 2.28
N GLU A 164 -10.49 26.00 2.88
CA GLU A 164 -11.40 26.90 2.15
C GLU A 164 -10.65 28.00 1.35
N GLN A 165 -9.52 28.48 1.84
CA GLN A 165 -8.92 29.72 1.33
C GLN A 165 -7.54 29.56 0.69
N ALA A 166 -6.72 28.58 1.12
CA ALA A 166 -5.32 28.50 0.70
C ALA A 166 -4.87 27.08 0.34
N PHE A 167 -5.80 26.22 0.00
CA PHE A 167 -5.51 24.79 -0.13
C PHE A 167 -4.52 24.47 -1.27
N LYS A 168 -4.65 25.13 -2.41
CA LYS A 168 -3.75 24.93 -3.56
C LYS A 168 -2.31 25.34 -3.24
N ASP A 169 -2.15 26.44 -2.52
CA ASP A 169 -0.83 26.93 -2.10
C ASP A 169 -0.19 25.95 -1.12
N TYR A 170 -0.96 25.45 -0.17
CA TYR A 170 -0.51 24.39 0.75
C TYR A 170 -0.10 23.11 0.00
N GLN A 171 -0.86 22.65 -1.01
CA GLN A 171 -0.46 21.51 -1.81
C GLN A 171 0.89 21.74 -2.51
N GLN A 172 1.15 22.96 -3.01
CA GLN A 172 2.46 23.29 -3.60
C GLN A 172 3.58 23.32 -2.55
N VAL A 173 3.31 23.76 -1.32
CA VAL A 173 4.27 23.68 -0.23
C VAL A 173 4.59 22.23 0.12
N LEU A 174 3.57 21.37 0.19
CA LEU A 174 3.75 19.93 0.47
C LEU A 174 4.61 19.27 -0.63
N LEU A 175 4.35 19.56 -1.90
CA LEU A 175 5.16 19.07 -3.02
C LEU A 175 6.62 19.52 -2.95
N LYS A 176 6.87 20.78 -2.52
CA LYS A 176 8.23 21.30 -2.30
C LYS A 176 8.96 20.63 -1.13
N GLN A 177 8.23 20.10 -0.16
CA GLN A 177 8.75 19.38 0.99
C GLN A 177 8.89 17.86 0.72
N ASP A 178 8.95 17.50 -0.55
CA ASP A 178 9.07 16.10 -0.99
C ASP A 178 7.90 15.21 -0.52
N GLY A 179 6.72 15.82 -0.35
CA GLY A 179 5.45 15.16 -0.08
C GLY A 179 4.68 14.94 -1.38
N PRO A 180 4.86 13.80 -2.07
CA PRO A 180 4.23 13.57 -3.36
C PRO A 180 2.71 13.48 -3.23
N ILE A 181 2.02 14.15 -4.16
CA ILE A 181 0.56 14.12 -4.30
C ILE A 181 0.25 13.56 -5.69
N MET A 182 -0.46 12.46 -5.75
CA MET A 182 -0.72 11.78 -7.01
C MET A 182 -1.45 12.67 -8.01
N GLY A 183 -0.91 12.70 -9.24
CA GLY A 183 -1.44 13.50 -10.33
C GLY A 183 -1.19 15.01 -10.22
N LEU A 184 -0.51 15.49 -9.17
CA LEU A 184 -0.10 16.88 -9.05
C LEU A 184 1.40 17.05 -9.27
N ARG A 185 1.77 18.16 -9.87
CA ARG A 185 3.17 18.53 -10.13
C ARG A 185 3.54 19.78 -9.37
N ASN A 186 4.79 19.84 -8.92
CA ASN A 186 5.39 21.06 -8.40
C ASN A 186 5.41 22.14 -9.49
N GLN A 187 4.79 23.29 -9.21
CA GLN A 187 4.68 24.41 -10.14
C GLN A 187 5.75 25.48 -9.91
N ASP A 188 6.63 25.31 -8.91
CA ASP A 188 7.69 26.27 -8.63
C ASP A 188 8.58 26.48 -9.86
N PRO A 189 8.67 27.71 -10.39
CA PRO A 189 9.56 28.04 -11.50
C PRO A 189 11.04 27.96 -11.12
N LEU A 190 11.37 28.00 -9.82
CA LEU A 190 12.73 27.88 -9.29
C LEU A 190 13.15 26.44 -9.05
N ASP A 191 12.29 25.49 -9.35
CA ASP A 191 12.62 24.04 -9.25
C ASP A 191 13.71 23.69 -10.26
N ARG A 192 14.92 23.52 -9.75
CA ARG A 192 16.12 23.22 -10.57
C ARG A 192 16.04 21.87 -11.27
N ALA A 193 15.26 20.93 -10.76
CA ALA A 193 15.06 19.64 -11.41
C ALA A 193 14.48 19.80 -12.84
N LYS A 194 13.66 20.81 -13.07
CA LYS A 194 13.11 21.15 -14.39
C LYS A 194 14.14 21.62 -15.41
N LEU A 195 15.26 22.12 -14.93
CA LEU A 195 16.37 22.65 -15.74
C LEU A 195 17.54 21.68 -15.80
N ALA A 196 17.48 20.56 -15.10
CA ALA A 196 18.56 19.62 -14.99
C ALA A 196 18.69 18.79 -16.28
N THR A 197 19.93 18.58 -16.72
CA THR A 197 20.26 17.56 -17.72
C THR A 197 20.46 16.25 -16.98
N ILE A 198 19.62 15.27 -17.26
CA ILE A 198 19.69 13.96 -16.62
C ILE A 198 20.55 13.06 -17.51
N THR A 199 21.60 12.48 -16.94
CA THR A 199 22.44 11.49 -17.58
C THR A 199 22.53 10.25 -16.70
N ALA A 200 22.58 9.07 -17.32
CA ALA A 200 22.77 7.81 -16.62
C ALA A 200 23.97 7.07 -17.22
N SER A 201 24.79 6.46 -16.38
CA SER A 201 25.88 5.59 -16.83
C SER A 201 25.35 4.34 -17.52
N HIS A 202 24.18 3.88 -17.09
CA HIS A 202 23.49 2.71 -17.64
C HIS A 202 21.99 3.00 -17.65
N THR A 203 21.32 2.50 -18.69
CA THR A 203 19.83 2.54 -18.78
C THR A 203 19.33 1.10 -18.86
N LEU A 204 18.19 0.84 -18.24
CA LEU A 204 17.53 -0.45 -18.39
C LEU A 204 16.87 -0.50 -19.77
N SER A 205 17.54 -1.17 -20.71
CA SER A 205 17.02 -1.37 -22.07
C SER A 205 16.39 -2.74 -22.26
N GLU A 206 16.67 -3.67 -21.36
CA GLU A 206 16.22 -5.06 -21.42
C GLU A 206 16.04 -5.60 -20.00
N LEU A 207 14.95 -6.30 -19.75
CA LEU A 207 14.75 -7.12 -18.56
C LEU A 207 15.09 -8.55 -18.92
N ASN A 208 16.22 -9.05 -18.41
CA ASN A 208 16.68 -10.41 -18.67
C ASN A 208 16.68 -11.21 -17.37
N THR A 209 15.90 -12.28 -17.33
CA THR A 209 15.85 -13.22 -16.21
C THR A 209 16.63 -14.51 -16.45
N ASN A 210 17.41 -14.59 -17.52
CA ASN A 210 18.25 -15.74 -17.86
C ASN A 210 19.47 -15.81 -16.94
N THR A 211 19.25 -16.12 -15.67
CA THR A 211 20.35 -16.45 -14.75
C THR A 211 20.51 -17.96 -14.66
N PRO A 212 21.73 -18.47 -14.38
CA PRO A 212 21.95 -19.92 -14.19
C PRO A 212 21.06 -20.53 -13.11
N ASP A 213 20.69 -19.71 -12.13
CA ASP A 213 19.88 -20.09 -10.97
C ASP A 213 18.40 -19.71 -11.12
N ALA A 214 17.94 -19.45 -12.35
CA ALA A 214 16.55 -19.06 -12.60
C ALA A 214 15.58 -20.14 -12.11
N THR A 215 14.71 -19.76 -11.21
CA THR A 215 13.65 -20.62 -10.71
C THR A 215 12.61 -20.84 -11.82
N ASN A 216 12.24 -22.10 -12.06
CA ASN A 216 11.12 -22.41 -12.94
C ASN A 216 9.82 -22.10 -12.20
N TYR A 217 8.95 -21.31 -12.82
CA TYR A 217 7.59 -21.05 -12.34
C TYR A 217 6.64 -22.04 -13.01
N PRO A 218 5.95 -22.89 -12.25
CA PRO A 218 4.94 -23.76 -12.82
C PRO A 218 3.77 -22.91 -13.34
N LEU A 219 3.30 -23.21 -14.55
CA LEU A 219 2.11 -22.59 -15.13
C LEU A 219 0.88 -23.47 -14.83
N ASP A 220 0.65 -23.76 -13.56
CA ASP A 220 -0.53 -24.44 -13.03
C ASP A 220 -1.66 -23.48 -12.66
N GLN A 221 -1.37 -22.19 -12.72
CA GLN A 221 -2.28 -21.06 -12.57
C GLN A 221 -1.83 -19.91 -13.46
N ASP A 222 -2.69 -18.90 -13.63
CA ASP A 222 -2.35 -17.71 -14.37
C ASP A 222 -1.22 -16.94 -13.68
N VAL A 223 -0.22 -16.53 -14.45
CA VAL A 223 0.95 -15.77 -13.96
C VAL A 223 1.01 -14.45 -14.72
N ALA A 224 1.11 -13.34 -14.00
CA ALA A 224 1.24 -12.02 -14.56
C ALA A 224 2.56 -11.36 -14.19
N PHE A 225 3.14 -10.63 -15.14
CA PHE A 225 4.33 -9.81 -14.93
C PHE A 225 4.00 -8.35 -15.23
N LEU A 226 4.28 -7.48 -14.27
CA LEU A 226 4.16 -6.04 -14.43
C LEU A 226 5.53 -5.43 -14.72
N PHE A 227 5.63 -4.64 -15.77
CA PHE A 227 6.86 -3.91 -16.09
C PHE A 227 6.55 -2.52 -16.68
N PRO A 228 7.45 -1.53 -16.47
CA PRO A 228 7.27 -0.20 -17.05
C PRO A 228 7.51 -0.23 -18.56
N VAL A 229 6.78 0.62 -19.28
CA VAL A 229 6.92 0.80 -20.74
C VAL A 229 7.22 2.26 -21.02
N ASP A 230 8.38 2.55 -21.69
CA ASP A 230 8.77 3.89 -22.08
C ASP A 230 9.64 3.87 -23.35
N PRO A 231 9.19 4.37 -24.50
CA PRO A 231 7.80 4.70 -24.84
C PRO A 231 6.99 3.50 -25.30
N LYS A 232 7.63 2.37 -25.67
CA LYS A 232 6.99 1.13 -26.10
C LYS A 232 7.82 -0.10 -25.83
N VAL A 233 7.16 -1.25 -25.72
CA VAL A 233 7.78 -2.57 -25.76
C VAL A 233 8.01 -2.96 -27.21
N HIS A 234 9.20 -3.45 -27.52
CA HIS A 234 9.55 -3.93 -28.86
C HIS A 234 9.27 -5.44 -29.03
N GLY A 235 9.26 -6.18 -27.95
CA GLY A 235 8.99 -7.60 -27.90
C GLY A 235 9.45 -8.21 -26.59
N PHE A 236 9.17 -9.48 -26.40
CA PHE A 236 9.67 -10.26 -25.28
C PHE A 236 9.93 -11.70 -25.73
N ASP A 237 10.97 -12.29 -25.16
CA ASP A 237 11.33 -13.68 -25.35
C ASP A 237 10.91 -14.47 -24.11
N LEU A 238 10.19 -15.57 -24.31
CA LEU A 238 9.79 -16.46 -23.23
C LEU A 238 10.58 -17.76 -23.33
N ARG A 239 11.24 -18.12 -22.24
CA ARG A 239 11.84 -19.44 -22.10
C ARG A 239 10.87 -20.38 -21.42
N LEU A 240 10.44 -21.39 -22.15
CA LEU A 240 9.42 -22.34 -21.70
C LEU A 240 9.98 -23.74 -21.65
N LYS A 241 9.51 -24.51 -20.67
CA LYS A 241 9.73 -25.96 -20.59
C LYS A 241 8.37 -26.65 -20.53
N ALA A 242 8.04 -27.40 -21.57
CA ALA A 242 6.82 -28.19 -21.61
C ALA A 242 7.11 -29.66 -21.30
N THR A 243 6.26 -30.30 -20.51
CA THR A 243 6.32 -31.74 -20.21
C THR A 243 5.33 -32.55 -21.05
N ALA A 244 4.34 -31.88 -21.64
CA ALA A 244 3.35 -32.46 -22.54
C ALA A 244 2.97 -31.44 -23.64
N LYS A 245 2.32 -31.94 -24.70
CA LYS A 245 1.71 -31.03 -25.69
C LYS A 245 0.62 -30.22 -25.02
N SER A 246 0.71 -28.91 -25.11
CA SER A 246 -0.27 -27.97 -24.52
C SER A 246 -0.37 -26.71 -25.35
N GLN A 247 -1.28 -25.84 -24.98
CA GLN A 247 -1.45 -24.54 -25.58
C GLN A 247 -1.19 -23.46 -24.54
N LEU A 248 -0.30 -22.52 -24.87
CA LEU A 248 -0.01 -21.38 -24.03
C LEU A 248 -0.77 -20.16 -24.58
N THR A 249 -1.56 -19.53 -23.74
CA THR A 249 -2.16 -18.23 -24.03
C THR A 249 -1.35 -17.14 -23.35
N ILE A 250 -1.01 -16.11 -24.10
CA ILE A 250 -0.28 -14.93 -23.62
C ILE A 250 -1.14 -13.72 -23.91
N GLU A 251 -1.43 -12.96 -22.88
CA GLU A 251 -2.28 -11.77 -22.98
C GLU A 251 -1.54 -10.54 -22.48
N ALA A 252 -1.58 -9.48 -23.26
CA ALA A 252 -1.04 -8.18 -22.91
C ALA A 252 -2.16 -7.24 -22.47
N TYR A 253 -1.98 -6.60 -21.34
CA TYR A 253 -2.96 -5.68 -20.74
C TYR A 253 -2.34 -4.33 -20.44
N THR A 254 -3.16 -3.28 -20.49
CA THR A 254 -2.85 -2.04 -19.78
C THR A 254 -3.28 -2.15 -18.32
N THR A 255 -2.74 -1.31 -17.46
CA THR A 255 -3.18 -1.21 -16.06
C THR A 255 -4.31 -0.18 -15.86
N GLY A 256 -4.78 0.46 -16.93
CA GLY A 256 -5.85 1.46 -16.91
C GLY A 256 -5.40 2.83 -16.40
N LYS A 257 -4.94 2.91 -15.15
CA LYS A 257 -4.35 4.14 -14.55
C LYS A 257 -2.84 3.97 -14.35
N PRO A 258 -2.04 5.05 -14.45
CA PRO A 258 -0.57 4.96 -14.28
C PRO A 258 -0.11 4.37 -12.94
N GLN A 259 -0.93 4.49 -11.90
CA GLN A 259 -0.65 3.99 -10.56
C GLN A 259 -1.15 2.58 -10.29
N ASN A 260 -1.80 1.92 -11.26
CA ASN A 260 -2.35 0.58 -11.10
C ASN A 260 -1.32 -0.49 -11.46
N TYR A 261 -1.48 -1.65 -10.87
CA TYR A 261 -0.59 -2.81 -11.03
C TYR A 261 -1.33 -4.12 -11.31
N ILE A 262 -2.63 -4.04 -11.63
CA ILE A 262 -3.41 -5.18 -12.10
C ILE A 262 -3.82 -5.02 -13.57
N PRO A 263 -4.07 -6.11 -14.28
CA PRO A 263 -4.59 -6.06 -15.65
C PRO A 263 -5.95 -5.36 -15.69
N ALA A 264 -6.13 -4.40 -16.62
CA ALA A 264 -7.40 -3.68 -16.80
C ALA A 264 -8.00 -3.87 -18.18
N ALA A 265 -7.31 -3.45 -19.23
CA ALA A 265 -7.82 -3.56 -20.60
C ALA A 265 -6.89 -4.44 -21.45
N LEU A 266 -7.46 -5.48 -22.04
CA LEU A 266 -6.74 -6.34 -22.97
C LEU A 266 -6.30 -5.55 -24.20
N ILE A 267 -5.01 -5.60 -24.52
CA ILE A 267 -4.43 -5.02 -25.72
C ILE A 267 -4.38 -6.06 -26.83
N GLU A 268 -3.86 -7.25 -26.50
CA GLU A 268 -3.63 -8.31 -27.47
C GLU A 268 -3.60 -9.68 -26.78
N SER A 269 -3.96 -10.73 -27.51
CA SER A 269 -3.94 -12.11 -27.07
C SER A 269 -3.30 -13.00 -28.12
N PHE A 270 -2.35 -13.83 -27.69
CA PHE A 270 -1.66 -14.80 -28.53
C PHE A 270 -1.88 -16.20 -27.99
N SER A 271 -2.05 -17.18 -28.91
CA SER A 271 -2.14 -18.58 -28.53
C SER A 271 -1.11 -19.37 -29.30
N LEU A 272 -0.21 -20.01 -28.57
CA LEU A 272 0.95 -20.74 -29.10
C LEU A 272 0.89 -22.22 -28.70
N PRO A 273 1.01 -23.18 -29.66
CA PRO A 273 1.21 -24.57 -29.31
C PRO A 273 2.60 -24.78 -28.71
N VAL A 274 2.66 -25.44 -27.58
CA VAL A 274 3.92 -25.83 -26.92
C VAL A 274 4.05 -27.33 -26.93
N THR A 275 5.22 -27.81 -27.30
CA THR A 275 5.55 -29.23 -27.29
C THR A 275 6.77 -29.48 -26.39
N PRO A 276 6.89 -30.66 -25.76
CA PRO A 276 8.14 -31.01 -25.11
C PRO A 276 9.30 -30.88 -26.09
N ALA A 277 10.38 -30.26 -25.65
CA ALA A 277 11.61 -30.29 -26.42
C ALA A 277 12.12 -31.74 -26.46
N ASP A 278 12.55 -32.20 -27.61
CA ASP A 278 13.29 -33.46 -27.71
C ASP A 278 14.54 -33.32 -26.84
N GLN A 279 14.75 -34.30 -25.93
CA GLN A 279 15.88 -34.33 -24.99
C GLN A 279 17.18 -34.62 -25.72
#